data_355ffd56e44398fc3dc7c6ebae3a990f
#
_entry.id   355ffd56e44398fc3dc7c6ebae3a990f
#
_cell.length_a   1.000
_cell.length_b   1.000
_cell.length_c   1.000
_cell.angle_alpha   90.00
_cell.angle_beta   90.00
_cell.angle_gamma   90.00
#
_symmetry.space_group_name_H-M   'P 1'
#
loop_
_entity.id
_entity.type
_entity.pdbx_description
1 polymer ?
#
loop_
_entity_poly.entity_id
_entity_poly.type
_entity_poly.pdbx_seq_one_letter_code
_entity_poly.pdbx_strand_id
1 'polypeptide(L)' 'MAGGAMKRYAIVIEEAGANLAAYVPDLPGCVATGESADEVERLIREAIELHLEGLVEDGLPIPEPSSRVEYIEVNAET' A
#
# COMPACT_ATOMS: atom_id res chain seq x y z
N MET A 1 -16.12 -7.42 19.94
CA MET A 1 -15.43 -7.20 19.44
C MET A 1 -14.68 -7.01 19.00
N ALA A 2 -14.67 -7.21 19.38
CA ALA A 2 -13.56 -6.68 19.13
C ALA A 2 -13.18 -6.42 17.88
N GLY A 3 -13.33 -5.55 17.45
CA GLY A 3 -12.80 -5.20 16.21
C GLY A 3 -11.35 -5.52 16.23
N GLY A 4 -10.78 -5.89 15.22
CA GLY A 4 -9.38 -6.11 15.13
C GLY A 4 -8.64 -4.82 15.34
N ALA A 5 -7.36 -4.94 15.63
CA ALA A 5 -6.49 -3.79 15.70
C ALA A 5 -6.34 -3.20 14.31
N MET A 6 -6.25 -1.89 14.25
CA MET A 6 -5.94 -1.22 13.00
C MET A 6 -4.48 -1.47 12.66
N LYS A 7 -4.21 -1.77 11.40
CA LYS A 7 -2.85 -1.95 10.91
C LYS A 7 -2.53 -0.86 9.92
N ARG A 8 -1.29 -0.43 9.93
CA ARG A 8 -0.83 0.64 9.06
C ARG A 8 0.22 0.09 8.12
N TYR A 9 -0.13 -0.02 6.84
CA TYR A 9 0.81 -0.48 5.83
C TYR A 9 1.36 0.72 5.08
N ALA A 10 2.66 0.70 4.86
CA ALA A 10 3.28 1.71 4.02
C ALA A 10 2.88 1.45 2.57
N ILE A 11 2.60 2.51 1.84
CA ILE A 11 2.38 2.41 0.40
C ILE A 11 3.39 3.30 -0.29
N VAL A 12 3.73 2.95 -1.53
CA VAL A 12 4.60 3.76 -2.38
C VAL A 12 3.79 4.17 -3.59
N ILE A 13 3.77 5.45 -3.90
CA ILE A 13 3.08 5.97 -5.07
C ILE A 13 4.12 6.51 -6.04
N GLU A 14 4.06 6.05 -7.27
CA GLU A 14 5.03 6.42 -8.30
C GLU A 14 4.30 6.90 -9.54
N GLU A 15 4.93 7.83 -10.26
CA GLU A 15 4.41 8.22 -11.56
C GLU A 15 4.73 7.14 -12.57
N ALA A 16 3.70 6.75 -13.34
CA ALA A 16 3.82 5.67 -14.30
C ALA A 16 3.22 6.13 -15.62
N GLY A 17 3.97 6.96 -16.34
CA GLY A 17 3.47 7.55 -17.57
C GLY A 17 2.37 8.56 -17.27
N ALA A 18 1.18 8.34 -17.82
CA ALA A 18 0.07 9.27 -17.62
C ALA A 18 -0.66 9.05 -16.30
N ASN A 19 -0.35 7.96 -15.59
CA ASN A 19 -1.06 7.58 -14.38
C ASN A 19 -0.12 7.56 -13.19
N LEU A 20 -0.71 7.40 -12.01
CA LEU A 20 0.02 7.10 -10.80
C LEU A 20 -0.21 5.64 -10.45
N ALA A 21 0.82 4.99 -9.95
CA ALA A 21 0.72 3.60 -9.51
C ALA A 21 1.12 3.52 -8.05
N ALA A 22 0.45 2.64 -7.31
CA ALA A 22 0.77 2.43 -5.90
C ALA A 22 0.98 0.95 -5.66
N TYR A 23 1.86 0.64 -4.73
CA TYR A 23 2.03 -0.73 -4.28
C TYR A 23 2.31 -0.73 -2.78
N VAL A 24 2.16 -1.91 -2.18
CA VAL A 24 2.32 -2.09 -0.75
C VAL A 24 3.52 -3.01 -0.54
N PRO A 25 4.65 -2.48 -0.02
CA PRO A 25 5.84 -3.32 0.15
C PRO A 25 5.60 -4.59 0.96
N ASP A 26 4.76 -4.53 1.98
CA ASP A 26 4.55 -5.68 2.85
C ASP A 26 3.49 -6.65 2.34
N LEU A 27 2.80 -6.31 1.26
CA LEU A 27 1.76 -7.16 0.67
C LEU A 27 2.06 -7.34 -0.81
N PRO A 28 2.92 -8.32 -1.16
CA PRO A 28 3.29 -8.53 -2.57
C PRO A 28 2.07 -8.76 -3.45
N GLY A 29 2.06 -8.13 -4.61
CA GLY A 29 0.95 -8.24 -5.54
C GLY A 29 -0.19 -7.29 -5.29
N CYS A 30 -0.16 -6.53 -4.21
CA CYS A 30 -1.22 -5.57 -3.90
C CYS A 30 -0.85 -4.24 -4.54
N VAL A 31 -1.50 -3.92 -5.66
CA VAL A 31 -1.17 -2.73 -6.46
C VAL A 31 -2.46 -2.06 -6.92
N ALA A 32 -2.33 -0.78 -7.27
CA ALA A 32 -3.45 -0.03 -7.82
C ALA A 32 -2.91 1.08 -8.72
N THR A 33 -3.72 1.53 -9.66
CA THR A 33 -3.37 2.68 -10.49
C THR A 33 -4.52 3.67 -10.47
N GLY A 34 -4.22 4.93 -10.68
CA GLY A 34 -5.22 5.98 -10.72
C GLY A 34 -4.67 7.21 -11.39
N GLU A 35 -5.55 8.19 -11.62
CA GLU A 35 -5.16 9.41 -12.32
C GLU A 35 -4.76 10.52 -11.37
N SER A 36 -5.02 10.37 -10.08
CA SER A 36 -4.63 11.35 -9.08
C SER A 36 -4.19 10.63 -7.83
N ALA A 37 -3.49 11.36 -6.95
CA ALA A 37 -3.05 10.81 -5.69
C ALA A 37 -4.25 10.37 -4.83
N ASP A 38 -5.31 11.18 -4.79
CA ASP A 38 -6.49 10.83 -4.01
C ASP A 38 -7.14 9.56 -4.53
N GLU A 39 -7.23 9.45 -5.85
CA GLU A 39 -7.84 8.27 -6.45
C GLU A 39 -7.02 7.02 -6.17
N VAL A 40 -5.70 7.10 -6.36
CA VAL A 40 -4.87 5.93 -6.17
C VAL A 40 -4.82 5.52 -4.71
N GLU A 41 -4.89 6.49 -3.77
CA GLU A 41 -4.97 6.15 -2.35
C GLU A 41 -6.25 5.39 -2.03
N ARG A 42 -7.37 5.84 -2.58
CA ARG A 42 -8.64 5.15 -2.35
C ARG A 42 -8.59 3.74 -2.90
N LEU A 43 -8.05 3.61 -4.11
CA LEU A 43 -8.02 2.31 -4.77
C LEU A 43 -7.04 1.34 -4.10
N ILE A 44 -5.89 1.84 -3.63
CA ILE A 44 -4.96 0.95 -2.94
C ILE A 44 -5.50 0.52 -1.59
N ARG A 45 -6.27 1.40 -0.92
CA ARG A 45 -6.92 1.01 0.33
C ARG A 45 -7.91 -0.13 0.09
N GLU A 46 -8.71 -0.03 -0.96
CA GLU A 46 -9.65 -1.09 -1.29
C GLU A 46 -8.92 -2.38 -1.65
N ALA A 47 -7.81 -2.26 -2.37
CA ALA A 47 -7.01 -3.42 -2.74
C ALA A 47 -6.43 -4.11 -1.51
N ILE A 48 -5.96 -3.32 -0.53
CA ILE A 48 -5.45 -3.88 0.72
C ILE A 48 -6.55 -4.63 1.45
N GLU A 49 -7.74 -4.02 1.55
CA GLU A 49 -8.85 -4.64 2.27
C GLU A 49 -9.23 -5.97 1.63
N LEU A 50 -9.32 -6.01 0.30
CA LEU A 50 -9.63 -7.25 -0.39
C LEU A 50 -8.53 -8.29 -0.22
N HIS A 51 -7.28 -7.85 -0.26
CA HIS A 51 -6.15 -8.76 -0.09
C HIS A 51 -6.18 -9.42 1.28
N LEU A 52 -6.44 -8.62 2.32
CA LEU A 52 -6.50 -9.15 3.68
C LEU A 52 -7.69 -10.08 3.88
N GLU A 53 -8.84 -9.73 3.28
CA GLU A 53 -10.00 -10.62 3.35
C GLU A 53 -9.71 -11.97 2.73
N GLY A 54 -9.00 -11.97 1.59
CA GLY A 54 -8.63 -13.22 0.95
C GLY A 54 -7.73 -14.06 1.81
N LEU A 55 -6.77 -13.43 2.50
CA LEU A 55 -5.89 -14.17 3.39
C LEU A 55 -6.67 -14.81 4.52
N VAL A 56 -7.60 -14.05 5.13
CA VAL A 56 -8.41 -14.57 6.22
C VAL A 56 -9.24 -15.76 5.75
N GLU A 57 -9.87 -15.64 4.58
CA GLU A 57 -10.69 -16.70 4.04
C GLU A 57 -9.89 -17.97 3.78
N ASP A 58 -8.64 -17.80 3.37
CA ASP A 58 -7.77 -18.94 3.08
C ASP A 58 -7.07 -19.49 4.31
N GLY A 59 -7.34 -18.90 5.48
CA GLY A 59 -6.70 -19.35 6.72
C GLY A 59 -5.23 -18.99 6.80
N LEU A 60 -4.79 -18.00 6.03
CA LEU A 60 -3.39 -17.59 6.01
C LEU A 60 -3.17 -16.43 6.97
N PRO A 61 -1.96 -16.34 7.52
CA PRO A 61 -1.69 -15.23 8.44
C PRO A 61 -1.63 -13.89 7.72
N ILE A 62 -2.07 -12.86 8.40
CA ILE A 62 -1.99 -11.50 7.89
C ILE A 62 -0.58 -10.99 8.18
N PRO A 63 0.16 -10.54 7.15
CA PRO A 63 1.51 -10.01 7.37
C PRO A 63 1.48 -8.79 8.27
N GLU A 64 2.42 -8.72 9.20
CA GLU A 64 2.53 -7.54 10.05
C GLU A 64 3.21 -6.43 9.27
N PRO A 65 2.75 -5.19 9.43
CA PRO A 65 3.41 -4.06 8.76
C PRO A 65 4.82 -3.90 9.31
N SER A 66 5.81 -4.01 8.43
CA SER A 66 7.21 -3.92 8.84
C SER A 66 7.98 -2.83 8.11
N SER A 67 7.46 -2.36 6.98
CA SER A 67 8.14 -1.33 6.20
C SER A 67 7.84 0.05 6.75
N ARG A 68 8.84 0.92 6.70
CA ARG A 68 8.70 2.32 7.07
C ARG A 68 9.11 3.17 5.88
N VAL A 69 8.52 4.35 5.79
CA VAL A 69 8.86 5.30 4.73
C VAL A 69 9.63 6.45 5.38
N GLU A 70 10.80 6.74 4.83
CA GLU A 70 11.61 7.86 5.29
C GLU A 70 12.06 8.66 4.07
N TYR A 71 12.14 9.95 4.24
CA TYR A 71 12.61 10.85 3.18
C TYR A 71 13.93 11.42 3.63
N ILE A 72 14.94 11.29 2.78
CA ILE A 72 16.29 11.76 3.09
C ILE A 72 16.62 12.89 2.15
N GLU A 73 16.96 14.02 2.71
CA GLU A 73 17.43 15.16 1.89
C GLU A 73 18.90 14.99 1.60
N VAL A 74 19.24 15.11 0.35
CA VAL A 74 20.63 15.04 -0.06
C VAL A 74 20.92 16.23 -0.98
N ASN A 75 22.16 16.64 -1.01
CA ASN A 75 22.58 17.70 -1.91
C ASN A 75 22.85 17.09 -3.27
N ALA A 76 22.00 17.40 -4.23
CA ALA A 76 22.10 16.81 -5.57
C ALA A 76 22.72 17.82 -6.52
N GLU A 77 23.93 18.23 -6.23
CA GLU A 77 24.66 19.13 -7.13
C GLU A 77 25.02 18.41 -8.40
N THR A 78 24.85 19.08 -9.52
CA THR A 78 25.23 18.55 -10.82
C THR A 78 26.20 19.49 -11.51
#